data_cfc81cffca64a184c4889c5d7b61e1d6
#
_entry.id   cfc81cffca64a184c4889c5d7b61e1d6
#
_cell.length_a   1.000
_cell.length_b   1.000
_cell.length_c   1.000
_cell.angle_alpha   90.00
_cell.angle_beta   90.00
_cell.angle_gamma   90.00
#
_symmetry.space_group_name_H-M   'P 1'
#
loop_
_entity.id
_entity.type
_entity.pdbx_description
1 polymer ?
#
loop_
_entity_poly.entity_id
_entity_poly.type
_entity_poly.pdbx_seq_one_letter_code
_entity_poly.pdbx_strand_id
1 'polypeptide(L)'
;MDYISLGKSNLMVSRVGFGAMSLGEIDTDENASALVHKAYDAGVNFFDISHSAQESEKRLGACLYGIRHNVVLATKACVLDARDLEECLDDSLSALRTDYIDLFQYETDEKNIVAFDEIAAQMERLKERGKIRHFGLTTEDFEIAASALDSSVFASIQIPFNILVMKQVESLVKKAQEGDIGFVAMKPLYGGLVRNIPLALGFLYQYENVVPLWGVRNIEELSQILYFNAHPPLVDEQFESEMENIRAFFS
;
A
#
# COMPACT_ATOMS: atom_id res chain seq x y z
N MET A 1 -6.70 7.28 -15.50
CA MET A 1 -6.37 6.45 -14.32
C MET A 1 -7.06 5.11 -14.47
N ASP A 2 -6.31 4.03 -14.40
CA ASP A 2 -6.88 2.68 -14.43
C ASP A 2 -7.19 2.21 -13.00
N TYR A 3 -8.20 1.35 -12.89
CA TYR A 3 -8.62 0.78 -11.62
C TYR A 3 -8.62 -0.73 -11.71
N ILE A 4 -8.19 -1.38 -10.62
CA ILE A 4 -8.20 -2.85 -10.52
C ILE A 4 -8.89 -3.29 -9.22
N SER A 5 -9.44 -4.49 -9.23
CA SER A 5 -9.96 -5.09 -8.00
C SER A 5 -8.80 -5.56 -7.12
N LEU A 6 -8.84 -5.22 -5.85
CA LEU A 6 -7.85 -5.67 -4.87
C LEU A 6 -8.23 -7.07 -4.37
N GLY A 7 -8.03 -8.07 -5.22
CA GLY A 7 -8.38 -9.47 -4.97
C GLY A 7 -9.83 -9.66 -4.54
N LYS A 8 -10.11 -10.69 -3.75
CA LYS A 8 -11.44 -11.06 -3.23
C LYS A 8 -12.11 -9.99 -2.36
N SER A 9 -11.41 -8.90 -2.01
CA SER A 9 -12.04 -7.78 -1.30
C SER A 9 -13.02 -7.01 -2.19
N ASN A 10 -12.91 -7.11 -3.50
CA ASN A 10 -13.65 -6.33 -4.48
C ASN A 10 -13.52 -4.80 -4.31
N LEU A 11 -12.54 -4.34 -3.56
CA LEU A 11 -12.21 -2.92 -3.49
C LEU A 11 -11.62 -2.50 -4.84
N MET A 12 -12.30 -1.60 -5.55
CA MET A 12 -11.79 -1.03 -6.80
C MET A 12 -10.83 0.09 -6.46
N VAL A 13 -9.54 -0.15 -6.67
CA VAL A 13 -8.45 0.77 -6.34
C VAL A 13 -7.76 1.27 -7.59
N SER A 14 -7.32 2.54 -7.55
CA SER A 14 -6.49 3.11 -8.62
C SER A 14 -5.15 2.36 -8.70
N ARG A 15 -4.66 2.20 -9.91
CA ARG A 15 -3.38 1.53 -10.18
C ARG A 15 -2.15 2.33 -9.69
N VAL A 16 -2.38 3.57 -9.25
CA VAL A 16 -1.46 4.38 -8.46
C VAL A 16 -2.02 4.49 -7.06
N GLY A 17 -1.40 3.81 -6.09
CA GLY A 17 -1.70 3.98 -4.68
C GLY A 17 -0.87 5.13 -4.09
N PHE A 18 -1.46 5.90 -3.19
CA PHE A 18 -0.81 7.02 -2.50
C PHE A 18 -0.35 6.58 -1.10
N GLY A 19 0.98 6.49 -0.91
CA GLY A 19 1.59 6.24 0.40
C GLY A 19 1.71 7.54 1.20
N ALA A 20 0.91 7.67 2.23
CA ALA A 20 0.73 8.92 2.98
C ALA A 20 1.66 9.07 4.20
N MET A 21 2.61 8.16 4.42
CA MET A 21 3.50 8.15 5.61
C MET A 21 4.27 9.46 5.80
N SER A 22 4.66 10.14 4.72
CA SER A 22 5.45 11.38 4.76
C SER A 22 4.62 12.66 4.92
N LEU A 23 3.29 12.57 5.00
CA LEU A 23 2.45 13.78 5.12
C LEU A 23 2.78 14.60 6.38
N GLY A 24 3.14 13.94 7.48
CA GLY A 24 3.54 14.61 8.72
C GLY A 24 4.83 15.42 8.62
N GLU A 25 5.67 15.15 7.61
CA GLU A 25 6.95 15.81 7.36
C GLU A 25 6.80 17.03 6.42
N ILE A 26 5.63 17.23 5.81
CA ILE A 26 5.38 18.36 4.90
C ILE A 26 5.26 19.65 5.73
N ASP A 27 5.86 20.73 5.24
CA ASP A 27 6.03 21.99 5.98
C ASP A 27 4.70 22.57 6.49
N THR A 28 3.65 22.54 5.66
CA THR A 28 2.34 23.14 6.01
C THR A 28 1.16 22.23 5.69
N ASP A 29 0.05 22.42 6.38
CA ASP A 29 -1.20 21.70 6.12
C ASP A 29 -1.76 22.01 4.72
N GLU A 30 -1.54 23.23 4.23
CA GLU A 30 -1.94 23.63 2.88
C GLU A 30 -1.19 22.84 1.81
N ASN A 31 0.13 22.64 1.97
CA ASN A 31 0.94 21.86 1.06
C ASN A 31 0.55 20.37 1.10
N ALA A 32 0.31 19.82 2.27
CA ALA A 32 -0.20 18.45 2.44
C ALA A 32 -1.57 18.27 1.76
N SER A 33 -2.47 19.24 1.98
CA SER A 33 -3.80 19.24 1.36
C SER A 33 -3.73 19.37 -0.15
N ALA A 34 -2.90 20.26 -0.68
CA ALA A 34 -2.69 20.41 -2.12
C ALA A 34 -2.17 19.13 -2.77
N LEU A 35 -1.26 18.41 -2.08
CA LEU A 35 -0.71 17.14 -2.56
C LEU A 35 -1.77 16.04 -2.61
N VAL A 36 -2.55 15.87 -1.53
CA VAL A 36 -3.61 14.85 -1.45
C VAL A 36 -4.73 15.13 -2.45
N HIS A 37 -5.21 16.37 -2.54
CA HIS A 37 -6.27 16.74 -3.48
C HIS A 37 -5.80 16.63 -4.94
N LYS A 38 -4.54 16.99 -5.25
CA LYS A 38 -4.00 16.77 -6.60
C LYS A 38 -3.98 15.28 -6.98
N ALA A 39 -3.65 14.39 -6.03
CA ALA A 39 -3.74 12.96 -6.28
C ALA A 39 -5.19 12.52 -6.53
N TYR A 40 -6.11 12.94 -5.67
CA TYR A 40 -7.54 12.63 -5.79
C TYR A 40 -8.13 13.15 -7.11
N ASP A 41 -7.87 14.40 -7.47
CA ASP A 41 -8.37 15.01 -8.71
C ASP A 41 -7.82 14.33 -9.98
N ALA A 42 -6.63 13.71 -9.88
CA ALA A 42 -6.07 12.87 -10.94
C ALA A 42 -6.65 11.45 -10.99
N GLY A 43 -7.59 11.13 -10.07
CA GLY A 43 -8.27 9.84 -10.00
C GLY A 43 -7.61 8.81 -9.07
N VAL A 44 -6.62 9.20 -8.28
CA VAL A 44 -6.10 8.33 -7.20
C VAL A 44 -7.18 8.20 -6.13
N ASN A 45 -7.60 6.96 -5.84
CA ASN A 45 -8.59 6.67 -4.81
C ASN A 45 -8.09 5.74 -3.72
N PHE A 46 -6.85 5.22 -3.81
CA PHE A 46 -6.27 4.34 -2.80
C PHE A 46 -5.20 5.08 -2.00
N PHE A 47 -5.47 5.29 -0.71
CA PHE A 47 -4.59 5.99 0.24
C PHE A 47 -4.20 5.02 1.35
N ASP A 48 -2.89 4.84 1.56
CA ASP A 48 -2.34 3.94 2.58
C ASP A 48 -1.49 4.72 3.58
N ILE A 49 -1.68 4.45 4.85
CA ILE A 49 -0.99 5.05 5.97
C ILE A 49 -0.59 3.99 7.00
N SER A 50 -0.11 4.37 8.16
CA SER A 50 0.15 3.49 9.30
C SER A 50 -0.17 4.20 10.61
N HIS A 51 -0.71 3.46 11.57
CA HIS A 51 -0.91 3.90 12.95
C HIS A 51 0.37 4.45 13.59
N SER A 52 1.55 3.93 13.22
CA SER A 52 2.84 4.44 13.68
C SER A 52 3.15 5.88 13.26
N ALA A 53 2.43 6.42 12.25
CA ALA A 53 2.59 7.77 11.71
C ALA A 53 1.40 8.67 12.08
N GLN A 54 1.10 8.81 13.35
CA GLN A 54 -0.09 9.49 13.86
C GLN A 54 -0.27 10.92 13.35
N GLU A 55 0.81 11.68 13.20
CA GLU A 55 0.70 13.04 12.65
C GLU A 55 0.31 13.04 11.18
N SER A 56 0.82 12.06 10.42
CA SER A 56 0.40 11.86 9.02
C SER A 56 -1.05 11.38 8.93
N GLU A 57 -1.52 10.52 9.85
CA GLU A 57 -2.94 10.12 9.93
C GLU A 57 -3.85 11.32 10.17
N LYS A 58 -3.51 12.20 11.12
CA LYS A 58 -4.30 13.42 11.40
C LYS A 58 -4.40 14.34 10.19
N ARG A 59 -3.28 14.55 9.49
CA ARG A 59 -3.24 15.37 8.27
C ARG A 59 -4.03 14.71 7.14
N LEU A 60 -3.85 13.41 6.92
CA LEU A 60 -4.60 12.68 5.90
C LEU A 60 -6.11 12.76 6.19
N GLY A 61 -6.52 12.53 7.44
CA GLY A 61 -7.92 12.64 7.85
C GLY A 61 -8.52 14.03 7.59
N ALA A 62 -7.74 15.09 7.85
CA ALA A 62 -8.17 16.45 7.52
C ALA A 62 -8.30 16.67 6.00
N CYS A 63 -7.35 16.16 5.20
CA CYS A 63 -7.37 16.27 3.74
C CYS A 63 -8.53 15.49 3.10
N LEU A 64 -8.89 14.33 3.67
CA LEU A 64 -9.96 13.48 3.14
C LEU A 64 -11.37 13.92 3.60
N TYR A 65 -11.47 14.95 4.46
CA TYR A 65 -12.75 15.46 4.88
C TYR A 65 -13.61 15.90 3.68
N GLY A 66 -14.84 15.38 3.60
CA GLY A 66 -15.77 15.63 2.50
C GLY A 66 -15.61 14.69 1.28
N ILE A 67 -14.47 14.01 1.13
CA ILE A 67 -14.23 13.05 0.05
C ILE A 67 -13.99 11.61 0.55
N ARG A 68 -14.02 11.39 1.87
CA ARG A 68 -13.73 10.10 2.51
C ARG A 68 -14.45 8.90 1.87
N HIS A 69 -15.73 9.08 1.51
CA HIS A 69 -16.56 8.02 0.94
C HIS A 69 -16.25 7.70 -0.53
N ASN A 70 -15.44 8.52 -1.19
CA ASN A 70 -15.01 8.32 -2.58
C ASN A 70 -13.65 7.63 -2.68
N VAL A 71 -13.00 7.35 -1.55
CA VAL A 71 -11.67 6.77 -1.51
C VAL A 71 -11.65 5.45 -0.74
N VAL A 72 -10.69 4.61 -1.07
CA VAL A 72 -10.32 3.41 -0.32
C VAL A 72 -9.17 3.80 0.61
N LEU A 73 -9.43 3.79 1.91
CA LEU A 73 -8.46 4.14 2.94
C LEU A 73 -7.94 2.88 3.62
N ALA A 74 -6.63 2.71 3.56
CA ALA A 74 -5.92 1.66 4.28
C ALA A 74 -5.06 2.24 5.40
N THR A 75 -5.05 1.59 6.55
CA THR A 75 -4.04 1.79 7.59
C THR A 75 -3.60 0.45 8.16
N LYS A 76 -2.53 0.46 8.95
CA LYS A 76 -1.92 -0.74 9.51
C LYS A 76 -1.41 -0.52 10.92
N ALA A 77 -1.36 -1.58 11.70
CA ALA A 77 -0.81 -1.57 13.04
C ALA A 77 0.07 -2.80 13.29
N CYS A 78 1.18 -2.58 13.98
CA CYS A 78 2.04 -3.64 14.51
C CYS A 78 1.69 -3.85 15.98
N VAL A 79 1.37 -5.08 16.35
CA VAL A 79 0.99 -5.46 17.72
C VAL A 79 1.66 -6.76 18.13
N LEU A 80 1.83 -6.94 19.45
CA LEU A 80 2.35 -8.18 20.05
C LEU A 80 1.23 -9.09 20.58
N ASP A 81 0.02 -8.57 20.67
CA ASP A 81 -1.20 -9.28 21.07
C ASP A 81 -2.34 -8.85 20.14
N ALA A 82 -3.08 -9.79 19.60
CA ALA A 82 -4.19 -9.49 18.68
C ALA A 82 -5.25 -8.55 19.30
N ARG A 83 -5.39 -8.55 20.62
CA ARG A 83 -6.35 -7.69 21.35
C ARG A 83 -6.02 -6.21 21.23
N ASP A 84 -4.74 -5.88 21.08
CA ASP A 84 -4.27 -4.48 20.97
C ASP A 84 -4.65 -3.85 19.62
N LEU A 85 -5.01 -4.66 18.62
CA LEU A 85 -5.47 -4.17 17.30
C LEU A 85 -6.68 -3.23 17.40
N GLU A 86 -7.58 -3.47 18.36
CA GLU A 86 -8.77 -2.60 18.51
C GLU A 86 -8.38 -1.22 19.01
N GLU A 87 -7.47 -1.10 19.98
CA GLU A 87 -6.99 0.19 20.49
C GLU A 87 -6.25 0.97 19.38
N CYS A 88 -5.33 0.30 18.68
CA CYS A 88 -4.63 0.92 17.53
C CYS A 88 -5.61 1.40 16.45
N LEU A 89 -6.65 0.61 16.16
CA LEU A 89 -7.67 0.99 15.18
C LEU A 89 -8.48 2.19 15.64
N ASP A 90 -8.90 2.24 16.92
CA ASP A 90 -9.69 3.33 17.48
C ASP A 90 -8.90 4.65 17.46
N ASP A 91 -7.61 4.60 17.77
CA ASP A 91 -6.71 5.74 17.63
C ASP A 91 -6.60 6.20 16.17
N SER A 92 -6.43 5.27 15.23
CA SER A 92 -6.39 5.59 13.79
C SER A 92 -7.72 6.16 13.29
N LEU A 93 -8.87 5.61 13.69
CA LEU A 93 -10.19 6.14 13.33
C LEU A 93 -10.36 7.57 13.81
N SER A 94 -9.93 7.86 15.06
CA SER A 94 -9.96 9.19 15.63
C SER A 94 -9.05 10.16 14.86
N ALA A 95 -7.80 9.76 14.58
CA ALA A 95 -6.82 10.58 13.86
C ALA A 95 -7.28 10.86 12.42
N LEU A 96 -7.79 9.85 11.74
CA LEU A 96 -8.28 9.91 10.36
C LEU A 96 -9.69 10.54 10.24
N ARG A 97 -10.36 10.83 11.34
CA ARG A 97 -11.70 11.44 11.40
C ARG A 97 -12.74 10.66 10.59
N THR A 98 -12.76 9.37 10.77
CA THR A 98 -13.66 8.45 10.06
C THR A 98 -14.19 7.37 10.98
N ASP A 99 -15.37 6.81 10.66
CA ASP A 99 -16.00 5.75 11.47
C ASP A 99 -15.57 4.36 11.01
N TYR A 100 -14.88 4.25 9.86
CA TYR A 100 -14.44 2.95 9.31
C TYR A 100 -13.16 3.07 8.49
N ILE A 101 -12.43 1.97 8.40
CA ILE A 101 -11.29 1.76 7.49
C ILE A 101 -11.70 0.75 6.43
N ASP A 102 -11.36 1.00 5.16
CA ASP A 102 -11.68 0.07 4.07
C ASP A 102 -10.78 -1.17 4.10
N LEU A 103 -9.49 -0.98 4.40
CA LEU A 103 -8.51 -2.07 4.53
C LEU A 103 -7.63 -1.84 5.76
N PHE A 104 -7.86 -2.61 6.83
CA PHE A 104 -6.99 -2.58 8.00
C PHE A 104 -5.99 -3.73 7.92
N GLN A 105 -4.70 -3.42 8.07
CA GLN A 105 -3.65 -4.41 7.87
C GLN A 105 -2.91 -4.72 9.18
N TYR A 106 -2.69 -6.00 9.44
CA TYR A 106 -1.75 -6.44 10.46
C TYR A 106 -0.33 -6.28 9.90
N GLU A 107 0.47 -5.43 10.54
CA GLU A 107 1.88 -5.22 10.21
C GLU A 107 2.74 -6.08 11.12
N THR A 108 3.63 -6.90 10.55
CA THR A 108 4.44 -7.84 11.31
C THR A 108 5.81 -8.12 10.69
N ASP A 109 6.72 -8.56 11.53
CA ASP A 109 8.05 -9.10 11.19
C ASP A 109 8.32 -10.37 12.00
N GLU A 110 9.49 -10.99 11.83
CA GLU A 110 9.89 -12.21 12.57
C GLU A 110 9.82 -12.07 14.10
N LYS A 111 9.95 -10.84 14.63
CA LYS A 111 10.01 -10.59 16.09
C LYS A 111 8.62 -10.38 16.68
N ASN A 112 7.68 -9.93 15.87
CA ASN A 112 6.37 -9.46 16.31
C ASN A 112 5.23 -10.30 15.73
N ILE A 113 5.50 -11.55 15.31
CA ILE A 113 4.47 -12.39 14.72
C ILE A 113 3.50 -12.91 15.76
N VAL A 114 2.22 -12.64 15.55
CA VAL A 114 1.09 -13.25 16.27
C VAL A 114 0.44 -14.28 15.36
N ALA A 115 -0.09 -15.37 15.92
CA ALA A 115 -0.73 -16.42 15.14
C ALA A 115 -1.88 -15.85 14.26
N PHE A 116 -1.92 -16.24 12.99
CA PHE A 116 -2.85 -15.67 12.01
C PHE A 116 -4.31 -15.94 12.34
N ASP A 117 -4.63 -17.04 13.02
CA ASP A 117 -5.97 -17.34 13.48
C ASP A 117 -6.42 -16.42 14.62
N GLU A 118 -5.53 -16.01 15.52
CA GLU A 118 -5.81 -15.02 16.55
C GLU A 118 -6.05 -13.64 15.94
N ILE A 119 -5.20 -13.24 14.99
CA ILE A 119 -5.36 -11.99 14.23
C ILE A 119 -6.70 -12.01 13.47
N ALA A 120 -7.00 -13.11 12.76
CA ALA A 120 -8.24 -13.26 12.01
C ALA A 120 -9.47 -13.14 12.90
N ALA A 121 -9.47 -13.83 14.06
CA ALA A 121 -10.57 -13.78 15.00
C ALA A 121 -10.83 -12.35 15.52
N GLN A 122 -9.78 -11.57 15.77
CA GLN A 122 -9.93 -10.18 16.18
C GLN A 122 -10.40 -9.30 15.03
N MET A 123 -9.82 -9.45 13.83
CA MET A 123 -10.20 -8.68 12.65
C MET A 123 -11.66 -8.92 12.23
N GLU A 124 -12.15 -10.15 12.30
CA GLU A 124 -13.58 -10.44 12.03
C GLU A 124 -14.50 -9.75 13.04
N ARG A 125 -14.16 -9.69 14.33
CA ARG A 125 -14.92 -8.93 15.32
C ARG A 125 -14.98 -7.43 15.00
N LEU A 126 -13.86 -6.85 14.55
CA LEU A 126 -13.80 -5.44 14.16
C LEU A 126 -14.65 -5.18 12.89
N LYS A 127 -14.67 -6.13 11.96
CA LYS A 127 -15.49 -6.10 10.76
C LYS A 127 -16.99 -6.26 11.08
N GLU A 128 -17.37 -7.18 11.95
CA GLU A 128 -18.76 -7.32 12.43
C GLU A 128 -19.29 -6.05 13.09
N ARG A 129 -18.42 -5.28 13.75
CA ARG A 129 -18.76 -3.97 14.34
C ARG A 129 -18.76 -2.84 13.33
N GLY A 130 -18.42 -3.11 12.08
CA GLY A 130 -18.37 -2.10 11.00
C GLY A 130 -17.19 -1.15 11.06
N LYS A 131 -16.21 -1.36 11.97
CA LYS A 131 -15.02 -0.52 12.09
C LYS A 131 -14.05 -0.71 10.91
N ILE A 132 -14.03 -1.92 10.32
CA ILE A 132 -13.24 -2.24 9.10
C ILE A 132 -14.11 -2.95 8.09
N ARG A 133 -13.78 -2.84 6.79
CA ARG A 133 -14.46 -3.59 5.73
C ARG A 133 -13.71 -4.86 5.37
N HIS A 134 -12.39 -4.76 5.23
CA HIS A 134 -11.49 -5.86 4.90
C HIS A 134 -10.25 -5.78 5.76
N PHE A 135 -9.55 -6.91 5.86
CA PHE A 135 -8.25 -6.93 6.53
C PHE A 135 -7.20 -7.64 5.69
N GLY A 136 -5.97 -7.15 5.83
CA GLY A 136 -4.81 -7.62 5.11
C GLY A 136 -3.62 -7.83 6.02
N LEU A 137 -2.49 -8.18 5.41
CA LEU A 137 -1.20 -8.30 6.09
C LEU A 137 -0.15 -7.42 5.40
N THR A 138 0.69 -6.78 6.19
CA THR A 138 1.87 -6.03 5.74
C THR A 138 3.11 -6.62 6.39
N THR A 139 4.11 -6.94 5.58
CA THR A 139 5.40 -7.43 6.08
C THR A 139 6.53 -7.15 5.10
N GLU A 140 7.76 -7.09 5.60
CA GLU A 140 8.98 -7.09 4.77
C GLU A 140 9.61 -8.49 4.66
N ASP A 141 9.08 -9.46 5.41
CA ASP A 141 9.52 -10.84 5.40
C ASP A 141 8.73 -11.66 4.38
N PHE A 142 9.45 -12.23 3.40
CA PHE A 142 8.84 -12.96 2.31
C PHE A 142 8.37 -14.37 2.72
N GLU A 143 8.91 -14.96 3.78
CA GLU A 143 8.45 -16.26 4.31
C GLU A 143 7.14 -16.08 5.08
N ILE A 144 7.03 -14.99 5.85
CA ILE A 144 5.76 -14.61 6.49
C ILE A 144 4.70 -14.32 5.43
N ALA A 145 5.06 -13.58 4.37
CA ALA A 145 4.14 -13.32 3.26
C ALA A 145 3.68 -14.60 2.56
N ALA A 146 4.59 -15.56 2.33
CA ALA A 146 4.26 -16.86 1.75
C ALA A 146 3.28 -17.64 2.63
N SER A 147 3.52 -17.66 3.96
CA SER A 147 2.66 -18.31 4.94
C SER A 147 1.26 -17.65 5.02
N ALA A 148 1.22 -16.33 4.92
CA ALA A 148 -0.03 -15.57 4.88
C ALA A 148 -0.87 -15.90 3.64
N LEU A 149 -0.24 -16.05 2.48
CA LEU A 149 -0.90 -16.47 1.25
C LEU A 149 -1.46 -17.90 1.36
N ASP A 150 -0.71 -18.82 2.01
CA ASP A 150 -1.17 -20.19 2.24
C ASP A 150 -2.36 -20.26 3.19
N SER A 151 -2.42 -19.38 4.18
CA SER A 151 -3.49 -19.34 5.17
C SER A 151 -4.84 -18.94 4.56
N SER A 152 -4.84 -18.21 3.45
CA SER A 152 -6.03 -17.62 2.81
C SER A 152 -6.89 -16.73 3.73
N VAL A 153 -6.36 -16.36 4.90
CA VAL A 153 -7.04 -15.53 5.91
C VAL A 153 -7.22 -14.10 5.42
N PHE A 154 -6.15 -13.53 4.85
CA PHE A 154 -6.10 -12.13 4.49
C PHE A 154 -6.72 -11.87 3.10
N ALA A 155 -7.37 -10.71 2.94
CA ALA A 155 -7.90 -10.26 1.66
C ALA A 155 -6.82 -9.65 0.77
N SER A 156 -5.73 -9.16 1.37
CA SER A 156 -4.57 -8.61 0.65
C SER A 156 -3.28 -8.82 1.41
N ILE A 157 -2.18 -8.79 0.68
CA ILE A 157 -0.83 -8.66 1.25
C ILE A 157 -0.16 -7.40 0.71
N GLN A 158 0.67 -6.77 1.56
CA GLN A 158 1.50 -5.63 1.21
C GLN A 158 2.94 -5.93 1.57
N ILE A 159 3.80 -6.03 0.55
CA ILE A 159 5.21 -6.37 0.71
C ILE A 159 6.09 -5.51 -0.21
N PRO A 160 7.40 -5.38 0.06
CA PRO A 160 8.31 -4.74 -0.88
C PRO A 160 8.30 -5.48 -2.22
N PHE A 161 7.98 -4.76 -3.31
CA PHE A 161 8.11 -5.29 -4.64
C PHE A 161 8.60 -4.20 -5.61
N ASN A 162 9.77 -4.40 -6.15
CA ASN A 162 10.46 -3.48 -7.04
C ASN A 162 11.53 -4.22 -7.84
N ILE A 163 12.24 -3.50 -8.70
CA ILE A 163 13.27 -4.05 -9.59
C ILE A 163 14.34 -4.86 -8.83
N LEU A 164 14.70 -4.46 -7.58
CA LEU A 164 15.81 -5.04 -6.83
C LEU A 164 15.44 -6.37 -6.14
N VAL A 165 14.17 -6.54 -5.73
CA VAL A 165 13.69 -7.74 -5.02
C VAL A 165 12.81 -8.65 -5.89
N MET A 166 12.74 -8.41 -7.18
CA MET A 166 11.85 -9.13 -8.11
C MET A 166 11.92 -10.64 -7.97
N LYS A 167 13.13 -11.22 -8.00
CA LYS A 167 13.34 -12.68 -8.01
C LYS A 167 12.80 -13.40 -6.77
N GLN A 168 12.80 -12.72 -5.62
CA GLN A 168 12.27 -13.26 -4.37
C GLN A 168 10.75 -13.21 -4.30
N VAL A 169 10.14 -12.27 -5.04
CA VAL A 169 8.73 -11.90 -4.87
C VAL A 169 7.83 -12.37 -6.02
N GLU A 170 8.36 -12.64 -7.23
CA GLU A 170 7.55 -13.08 -8.38
C GLU A 170 6.63 -14.27 -8.09
N SER A 171 7.14 -15.26 -7.36
CA SER A 171 6.35 -16.43 -6.98
C SER A 171 5.18 -16.06 -6.04
N LEU A 172 5.38 -15.06 -5.18
CA LEU A 172 4.35 -14.57 -4.26
C LEU A 172 3.28 -13.77 -5.01
N VAL A 173 3.67 -12.96 -6.01
CA VAL A 173 2.73 -12.25 -6.89
C VAL A 173 1.81 -13.23 -7.61
N LYS A 174 2.39 -14.29 -8.19
CA LYS A 174 1.63 -15.34 -8.87
C LYS A 174 0.70 -16.09 -7.91
N LYS A 175 1.20 -16.45 -6.74
CA LYS A 175 0.42 -17.12 -5.70
C LYS A 175 -0.75 -16.26 -5.21
N ALA A 176 -0.53 -14.96 -5.02
CA ALA A 176 -1.59 -14.01 -4.67
C ALA A 176 -2.67 -13.95 -5.76
N GLN A 177 -2.27 -13.92 -7.03
CA GLN A 177 -3.19 -13.93 -8.17
C GLN A 177 -4.02 -15.22 -8.22
N GLU A 178 -3.39 -16.38 -8.07
CA GLU A 178 -4.07 -17.68 -8.04
C GLU A 178 -5.06 -17.80 -6.87
N GLY A 179 -4.74 -17.19 -5.72
CA GLY A 179 -5.59 -17.18 -4.53
C GLY A 179 -6.62 -16.05 -4.48
N ASP A 180 -6.70 -15.22 -5.52
CA ASP A 180 -7.54 -13.99 -5.55
C ASP A 180 -7.30 -13.10 -4.31
N ILE A 181 -6.02 -12.97 -3.93
CA ILE A 181 -5.56 -12.11 -2.83
C ILE A 181 -4.97 -10.83 -3.41
N GLY A 182 -5.41 -9.67 -2.92
CA GLY A 182 -4.91 -8.38 -3.37
C GLY A 182 -3.40 -8.24 -3.10
N PHE A 183 -2.66 -7.71 -4.06
CA PHE A 183 -1.22 -7.51 -3.92
C PHE A 183 -0.86 -6.03 -3.99
N VAL A 184 -0.37 -5.49 -2.87
CA VAL A 184 0.10 -4.10 -2.78
C VAL A 184 1.63 -4.09 -2.75
N ALA A 185 2.23 -3.49 -3.78
CA ALA A 185 3.68 -3.36 -3.90
C ALA A 185 4.17 -2.11 -3.16
N MET A 186 4.66 -2.27 -1.95
CA MET A 186 5.30 -1.15 -1.24
C MET A 186 6.76 -0.98 -1.65
N LYS A 187 7.33 0.18 -1.37
CA LYS A 187 8.72 0.55 -1.70
C LYS A 187 9.08 0.39 -3.20
N PRO A 188 8.27 0.89 -4.14
CA PRO A 188 8.54 0.80 -5.58
C PRO A 188 9.89 1.40 -5.98
N LEU A 189 10.34 2.43 -5.27
CA LEU A 189 11.64 3.08 -5.46
C LEU A 189 12.71 2.65 -4.43
N TYR A 190 12.41 1.63 -3.61
CA TYR A 190 13.30 1.08 -2.58
C TYR A 190 13.98 2.16 -1.71
N GLY A 191 13.17 3.07 -1.16
CA GLY A 191 13.66 4.16 -0.32
C GLY A 191 14.45 5.24 -1.08
N GLY A 192 14.31 5.31 -2.41
CA GLY A 192 15.02 6.27 -3.28
C GLY A 192 16.32 5.73 -3.88
N LEU A 193 16.66 4.46 -3.66
CA LEU A 193 17.79 3.81 -4.33
C LEU A 193 17.50 3.65 -5.83
N VAL A 194 16.28 3.30 -6.21
CA VAL A 194 15.81 3.33 -7.61
C VAL A 194 15.30 4.74 -7.89
N ARG A 195 16.06 5.52 -8.66
CA ARG A 195 15.70 6.92 -8.99
C ARG A 195 14.95 7.07 -10.32
N ASN A 196 14.87 6.00 -11.10
CA ASN A 196 14.23 5.99 -12.41
C ASN A 196 12.74 5.63 -12.24
N ILE A 197 11.87 6.64 -12.06
CA ILE A 197 10.41 6.46 -11.89
C ILE A 197 9.78 5.73 -13.09
N PRO A 198 10.03 6.12 -14.36
CA PRO A 198 9.48 5.39 -15.51
C PRO A 198 9.87 3.92 -15.51
N LEU A 199 11.12 3.58 -15.17
CA LEU A 199 11.57 2.21 -15.14
C LEU A 199 10.87 1.41 -14.03
N ALA A 200 10.75 1.98 -12.80
CA ALA A 200 10.04 1.36 -11.71
C ALA A 200 8.56 1.14 -12.03
N LEU A 201 7.92 2.12 -12.67
CA LEU A 201 6.52 2.03 -13.06
C LEU A 201 6.32 1.01 -14.18
N GLY A 202 7.13 1.05 -15.23
CA GLY A 202 7.07 0.08 -16.34
C GLY A 202 7.29 -1.35 -15.87
N PHE A 203 8.20 -1.56 -14.91
CA PHE A 203 8.40 -2.86 -14.27
C PHE A 203 7.11 -3.35 -13.57
N LEU A 204 6.55 -2.54 -12.68
CA LEU A 204 5.36 -2.93 -11.89
C LEU A 204 4.10 -3.10 -12.76
N TYR A 205 4.03 -2.40 -13.89
CA TYR A 205 2.90 -2.48 -14.81
C TYR A 205 2.89 -3.75 -15.68
N GLN A 206 3.94 -4.54 -15.65
CA GLN A 206 3.93 -5.89 -16.25
C GLN A 206 3.06 -6.87 -15.45
N TYR A 207 2.70 -6.53 -14.20
CA TYR A 207 1.88 -7.36 -13.31
C TYR A 207 0.49 -6.76 -13.15
N GLU A 208 -0.52 -7.40 -13.74
CA GLU A 208 -1.90 -6.87 -13.79
C GLU A 208 -2.58 -6.81 -12.42
N ASN A 209 -2.21 -7.72 -11.51
CA ASN A 209 -2.78 -7.85 -10.17
C ASN A 209 -2.03 -7.05 -9.09
N VAL A 210 -1.02 -6.26 -9.46
CA VAL A 210 -0.18 -5.51 -8.53
C VAL A 210 -0.61 -4.04 -8.48
N VAL A 211 -0.80 -3.53 -7.25
CA VAL A 211 -1.04 -2.10 -6.96
C VAL A 211 0.22 -1.48 -6.38
N PRO A 212 0.98 -0.68 -7.14
CA PRO A 212 2.10 0.07 -6.61
C PRO A 212 1.65 1.14 -5.61
N LEU A 213 2.31 1.18 -4.44
CA LEU A 213 2.10 2.19 -3.41
C LEU A 213 3.25 3.20 -3.42
N TRP A 214 2.99 4.38 -3.95
CA TRP A 214 3.99 5.42 -4.09
C TRP A 214 4.01 6.35 -2.88
N GLY A 215 5.12 6.34 -2.15
CA GLY A 215 5.41 7.38 -1.15
C GLY A 215 5.83 8.66 -1.87
N VAL A 216 5.07 9.73 -1.65
CA VAL A 216 5.31 11.04 -2.28
C VAL A 216 5.47 12.11 -1.21
N ARG A 217 6.36 13.08 -1.45
CA ARG A 217 6.69 14.16 -0.51
C ARG A 217 6.32 15.55 -1.03
N ASN A 218 6.14 15.67 -2.34
CA ASN A 218 5.86 16.94 -3.00
C ASN A 218 5.08 16.73 -4.31
N ILE A 219 4.60 17.85 -4.84
CA ILE A 219 3.79 17.89 -6.06
C ILE A 219 4.58 17.47 -7.30
N GLU A 220 5.89 17.70 -7.34
CA GLU A 220 6.76 17.35 -8.45
C GLU A 220 6.90 15.83 -8.59
N GLU A 221 7.17 15.13 -7.48
CA GLU A 221 7.22 13.66 -7.44
C GLU A 221 5.88 13.03 -7.86
N LEU A 222 4.78 13.53 -7.31
CA LEU A 222 3.44 13.07 -7.69
C LEU A 222 3.18 13.31 -9.19
N SER A 223 3.54 14.49 -9.69
CA SER A 223 3.32 14.85 -11.11
C SER A 223 4.07 13.93 -12.05
N GLN A 224 5.30 13.52 -11.71
CA GLN A 224 6.07 12.56 -12.49
C GLN A 224 5.39 11.18 -12.50
N ILE A 225 4.95 10.67 -11.34
CA ILE A 225 4.26 9.39 -11.24
C ILE A 225 2.97 9.41 -12.08
N LEU A 226 2.16 10.47 -11.96
CA LEU A 226 0.93 10.63 -12.73
C LEU A 226 1.18 10.75 -14.23
N TYR A 227 2.24 11.47 -14.63
CA TYR A 227 2.63 11.59 -16.02
C TYR A 227 2.99 10.23 -16.63
N PHE A 228 3.85 9.44 -15.97
CA PHE A 228 4.25 8.14 -16.47
C PHE A 228 3.15 7.08 -16.32
N ASN A 229 2.22 7.24 -15.38
CA ASN A 229 1.00 6.41 -15.36
C ASN A 229 0.14 6.66 -16.63
N ALA A 230 0.04 7.90 -17.10
CA ALA A 230 -0.69 8.22 -18.32
C ALA A 230 0.11 7.89 -19.61
N HIS A 231 1.43 7.84 -19.51
CA HIS A 231 2.36 7.59 -20.62
C HIS A 231 3.39 6.53 -20.20
N PRO A 232 2.96 5.27 -20.01
CA PRO A 232 3.86 4.21 -19.54
C PRO A 232 4.99 4.00 -20.56
N PRO A 233 6.21 3.70 -20.07
CA PRO A 233 7.34 3.43 -20.94
C PRO A 233 7.11 2.15 -21.73
N LEU A 234 7.72 2.06 -22.91
CA LEU A 234 7.77 0.82 -23.67
C LEU A 234 8.70 -0.17 -22.96
N VAL A 235 8.22 -1.40 -22.80
CA VAL A 235 9.03 -2.52 -22.30
C VAL A 235 9.70 -3.17 -23.51
N ASP A 236 10.90 -2.74 -23.84
CA ASP A 236 11.73 -3.21 -24.96
C ASP A 236 13.09 -3.70 -24.45
N GLU A 237 13.98 -4.08 -25.36
CA GLU A 237 15.32 -4.56 -25.02
C GLU A 237 16.15 -3.51 -24.26
N GLN A 238 15.96 -2.22 -24.52
CA GLN A 238 16.65 -1.16 -23.80
C GLN A 238 16.14 -1.08 -22.36
N PHE A 239 14.83 -1.18 -22.17
CA PHE A 239 14.20 -1.21 -20.85
C PHE A 239 14.73 -2.38 -19.99
N GLU A 240 14.78 -3.60 -20.57
CA GLU A 240 15.30 -4.78 -19.88
C GLU A 240 16.79 -4.62 -19.54
N SER A 241 17.61 -4.09 -20.46
CA SER A 241 19.02 -3.81 -20.20
C SER A 241 19.23 -2.78 -19.08
N GLU A 242 18.41 -1.73 -19.01
CA GLU A 242 18.46 -0.73 -17.92
C GLU A 242 18.09 -1.37 -16.56
N MET A 243 17.09 -2.23 -16.53
CA MET A 243 16.73 -2.97 -15.32
C MET A 243 17.88 -3.88 -14.84
N GLU A 244 18.51 -4.61 -15.76
CA GLU A 244 19.66 -5.48 -15.45
C GLU A 244 20.84 -4.69 -14.91
N ASN A 245 21.15 -3.53 -15.51
CA ASN A 245 22.22 -2.64 -15.05
C ASN A 245 21.98 -2.15 -13.61
N ILE A 246 20.74 -1.77 -13.28
CA ILE A 246 20.40 -1.36 -11.90
C ILE A 246 20.57 -2.54 -10.95
N ARG A 247 20.08 -3.72 -11.29
CA ARG A 247 20.24 -4.93 -10.45
C ARG A 247 21.70 -5.26 -10.22
N ALA A 248 22.51 -5.23 -11.27
CA ALA A 248 23.94 -5.54 -11.18
C ALA A 248 24.71 -4.52 -10.32
N PHE A 249 24.25 -3.28 -10.24
CA PHE A 249 24.88 -2.25 -9.40
C PHE A 249 24.62 -2.46 -7.90
N PHE A 250 23.49 -3.09 -7.54
CA PHE A 250 23.08 -3.33 -6.14
C PHE A 250 23.27 -4.79 -5.69
N SER A 251 23.72 -5.70 -6.55
CA SER A 251 24.07 -7.08 -6.22
C SER A 251 25.55 -7.19 -5.78
#